data_59f2814e654d84e37e5e8f4f5bfc447c
#
_entry.id   59f2814e654d84e37e5e8f4f5bfc447c
#
_cell.length_a   1.000
_cell.length_b   1.000
_cell.length_c   1.000
_cell.angle_alpha   90.00
_cell.angle_beta   90.00
_cell.angle_gamma   90.00
#
_symmetry.space_group_name_H-M   'P 1'
#
loop_
_entity.id
_entity.type
_entity.pdbx_description
1 polymer ?
#
loop_
_entity_poly.entity_id
_entity_poly.type
_entity_poly.pdbx_seq_one_letter_code
_entity_poly.pdbx_strand_id
1 'polypeptide(L)'
;MEPPKCPLLSVRDITKYFGGIRALDRVNLDVYEGEVVALLGDNGAGKSTLIKILAGAYQPDEGEIQLDGKTMLFRTPRDAMEGGIHTVFQELSLCDNLDVAANLFLGSELEKKVFNLVPWFDHFRMRQEATTLLHDLAVDIPRVDRRVRDLSGGQRQALAISKAVREKSRLLIMDEPTAALGVAQTRKVLDLVQSLKTRNLAIIYISHNLHDILEVSDRCVVLKNGRKAAELTTRESDKEELTSVILTGELTEARPNQSTR
;
A
#
# COMPACT_ATOMS: atom_id res chain seq x y z
N MET A 1 -30.42 8.57 4.94
CA MET A 1 -29.54 7.55 4.35
C MET A 1 -28.47 8.30 3.58
N GLU A 2 -27.24 8.22 4.02
CA GLU A 2 -26.13 8.72 3.19
C GLU A 2 -26.11 7.93 1.87
N PRO A 3 -25.83 8.58 0.73
CA PRO A 3 -25.69 7.86 -0.54
C PRO A 3 -24.59 6.82 -0.42
N PRO A 4 -24.72 5.65 -1.08
CA PRO A 4 -23.69 4.63 -1.03
C PRO A 4 -22.36 5.25 -1.48
N LYS A 5 -21.35 5.15 -0.64
CA LYS A 5 -20.00 5.68 -0.91
C LYS A 5 -19.49 4.97 -2.17
N CYS A 6 -19.18 5.71 -3.24
CA CYS A 6 -18.57 5.11 -4.42
C CYS A 6 -17.13 4.68 -4.08
N PRO A 7 -16.69 3.47 -4.44
CA PRO A 7 -15.31 3.05 -4.23
C PRO A 7 -14.36 3.88 -5.08
N LEU A 8 -13.20 4.21 -4.51
CA LEU A 8 -12.08 4.80 -5.23
C LEU A 8 -11.54 3.81 -6.27
N LEU A 9 -11.26 2.58 -5.83
CA LEU A 9 -10.82 1.47 -6.66
C LEU A 9 -11.87 0.37 -6.65
N SER A 10 -12.24 -0.12 -7.84
CA SER A 10 -13.03 -1.33 -8.02
C SER A 10 -12.29 -2.31 -8.91
N VAL A 11 -12.13 -3.51 -8.41
CA VAL A 11 -11.58 -4.66 -9.15
C VAL A 11 -12.73 -5.62 -9.41
N ARG A 12 -12.97 -5.98 -10.67
CA ARG A 12 -14.09 -6.83 -11.06
C ARG A 12 -13.60 -8.03 -11.87
N ASP A 13 -13.89 -9.23 -11.36
CA ASP A 13 -13.65 -10.52 -11.98
C ASP A 13 -12.22 -10.72 -12.51
N ILE A 14 -11.23 -10.15 -11.83
CA ILE A 14 -9.83 -10.23 -12.24
C ILE A 14 -9.35 -11.68 -12.22
N THR A 15 -8.96 -12.15 -13.40
CA THR A 15 -8.40 -13.48 -13.64
C THR A 15 -7.00 -13.36 -14.22
N LYS A 16 -6.08 -14.22 -13.75
CA LYS A 16 -4.69 -14.25 -14.23
C LYS A 16 -4.16 -15.67 -14.36
N TYR A 17 -3.60 -15.96 -15.52
CA TYR A 17 -2.94 -17.24 -15.80
C TYR A 17 -1.43 -17.05 -15.95
N PHE A 18 -0.67 -18.02 -15.49
CA PHE A 18 0.75 -18.19 -15.79
C PHE A 18 0.96 -19.60 -16.37
N GLY A 19 1.03 -19.71 -17.69
CA GLY A 19 0.98 -21.01 -18.37
C GLY A 19 -0.31 -21.75 -18.02
N GLY A 20 -0.22 -22.96 -17.47
CA GLY A 20 -1.37 -23.76 -17.04
C GLY A 20 -1.90 -23.44 -15.64
N ILE A 21 -1.28 -22.51 -14.91
CA ILE A 21 -1.64 -22.19 -13.52
C ILE A 21 -2.53 -20.96 -13.49
N ARG A 22 -3.74 -21.08 -12.91
CA ARG A 22 -4.61 -19.94 -12.62
C ARG A 22 -4.19 -19.34 -11.27
N ALA A 23 -3.51 -18.20 -11.33
CA ALA A 23 -3.02 -17.50 -10.14
C ALA A 23 -4.10 -16.61 -9.49
N LEU A 24 -5.05 -16.07 -10.29
CA LEU A 24 -6.25 -15.39 -9.81
C LEU A 24 -7.45 -15.90 -10.61
N ASP A 25 -8.58 -16.04 -9.94
CA ASP A 25 -9.83 -16.56 -10.49
C ASP A 25 -11.00 -15.68 -10.05
N ARG A 26 -11.41 -14.75 -10.90
CA ARG A 26 -12.52 -13.82 -10.71
C ARG A 26 -12.48 -13.09 -9.36
N VAL A 27 -11.34 -12.48 -9.04
CA VAL A 27 -11.17 -11.71 -7.81
C VAL A 27 -11.90 -10.37 -7.92
N ASN A 28 -12.69 -10.07 -6.89
CA ASN A 28 -13.41 -8.82 -6.72
C ASN A 28 -12.93 -8.10 -5.45
N LEU A 29 -12.61 -6.81 -5.56
CA LEU A 29 -12.15 -5.98 -4.45
C LEU A 29 -12.60 -4.54 -4.66
N ASP A 30 -13.17 -3.94 -3.63
CA ASP A 30 -13.43 -2.50 -3.55
C ASP A 30 -12.54 -1.88 -2.49
N VAL A 31 -12.05 -0.67 -2.74
CA VAL A 31 -11.29 0.14 -1.76
C VAL A 31 -11.84 1.56 -1.79
N TYR A 32 -12.09 2.14 -0.62
CA TYR A 32 -12.67 3.46 -0.47
C TYR A 32 -11.62 4.49 -0.02
N GLU A 33 -11.86 5.76 -0.30
CA GLU A 33 -11.00 6.85 0.20
C GLU A 33 -10.96 6.86 1.72
N GLY A 34 -9.76 6.99 2.29
CA GLY A 34 -9.53 6.98 3.73
C GLY A 34 -9.76 5.61 4.39
N GLU A 35 -9.76 4.53 3.61
CA GLU A 35 -9.87 3.16 4.10
C GLU A 35 -8.53 2.44 4.06
N VAL A 36 -8.26 1.64 5.08
CA VAL A 36 -7.17 0.67 5.08
C VAL A 36 -7.75 -0.73 4.94
N VAL A 37 -7.53 -1.35 3.79
CA VAL A 37 -7.93 -2.74 3.52
C VAL A 37 -6.73 -3.65 3.69
N ALA A 38 -6.79 -4.57 4.65
CA ALA A 38 -5.79 -5.62 4.77
C ALA A 38 -6.04 -6.74 3.75
N LEU A 39 -5.01 -7.08 2.96
CA LEU A 39 -5.07 -8.20 2.02
C LEU A 39 -4.31 -9.40 2.61
N LEU A 40 -5.04 -10.43 2.98
CA LEU A 40 -4.58 -11.61 3.70
C LEU A 40 -4.62 -12.86 2.84
N GLY A 41 -3.97 -13.91 3.31
CA GLY A 41 -3.96 -15.25 2.68
C GLY A 41 -2.59 -15.89 2.76
N ASP A 42 -2.54 -17.19 2.56
CA ASP A 42 -1.30 -17.98 2.57
C ASP A 42 -0.34 -17.63 1.41
N ASN A 43 0.86 -18.18 1.47
CA ASN A 43 1.79 -18.12 0.35
C ASN A 43 1.17 -18.83 -0.86
N GLY A 44 1.22 -18.15 -2.02
CA GLY A 44 0.57 -18.66 -3.24
C GLY A 44 -0.92 -18.34 -3.36
N ALA A 45 -1.56 -17.67 -2.38
CA ALA A 45 -2.97 -17.31 -2.44
C ALA A 45 -3.35 -16.30 -3.55
N GLY A 46 -2.35 -15.67 -4.21
CA GLY A 46 -2.59 -14.71 -5.29
C GLY A 46 -2.34 -13.25 -4.92
N LYS A 47 -2.01 -12.92 -3.64
CA LYS A 47 -1.80 -11.55 -3.16
C LYS A 47 -0.82 -10.76 -4.03
N SER A 48 0.41 -11.27 -4.19
CA SER A 48 1.46 -10.60 -4.99
C SER A 48 1.09 -10.47 -6.47
N THR A 49 0.29 -11.40 -7.01
CA THR A 49 -0.21 -11.31 -8.38
C THR A 49 -1.21 -10.16 -8.51
N LEU A 50 -2.17 -10.06 -7.58
CA LEU A 50 -3.16 -8.98 -7.56
C LEU A 50 -2.47 -7.61 -7.44
N ILE A 51 -1.50 -7.48 -6.50
CA ILE A 51 -0.74 -6.24 -6.33
C ILE A 51 0.01 -5.85 -7.60
N LYS A 52 0.68 -6.80 -8.25
CA LYS A 52 1.43 -6.55 -9.49
C LYS A 52 0.52 -6.14 -10.64
N ILE A 53 -0.74 -6.60 -10.66
CA ILE A 53 -1.75 -6.14 -11.61
C ILE A 53 -2.14 -4.69 -11.30
N LEU A 54 -2.45 -4.38 -10.03
CA LEU A 54 -2.81 -3.01 -9.62
C LEU A 54 -1.66 -2.02 -9.81
N ALA A 55 -0.42 -2.49 -9.61
CA ALA A 55 0.79 -1.71 -9.86
C ALA A 55 1.18 -1.60 -11.35
N GLY A 56 0.40 -2.18 -12.28
CA GLY A 56 0.69 -2.15 -13.72
C GLY A 56 1.88 -2.98 -14.17
N ALA A 57 2.44 -3.84 -13.30
CA ALA A 57 3.55 -4.75 -13.64
C ALA A 57 3.05 -5.99 -14.40
N TYR A 58 1.81 -6.42 -14.17
CA TYR A 58 1.13 -7.45 -14.92
C TYR A 58 -0.20 -6.94 -15.44
N GLN A 59 -0.66 -7.51 -16.56
CA GLN A 59 -2.02 -7.28 -17.04
C GLN A 59 -2.91 -8.46 -16.65
N PRO A 60 -4.18 -8.22 -16.29
CA PRO A 60 -5.14 -9.29 -16.13
C PRO A 60 -5.43 -9.94 -17.49
N ASP A 61 -5.78 -11.21 -17.48
CA ASP A 61 -6.22 -11.90 -18.69
C ASP A 61 -7.73 -11.72 -18.90
N GLU A 62 -8.50 -11.55 -17.80
CA GLU A 62 -9.94 -11.26 -17.81
C GLU A 62 -10.28 -10.30 -16.66
N GLY A 63 -11.41 -9.62 -16.78
CA GLY A 63 -11.91 -8.68 -15.78
C GLY A 63 -11.47 -7.25 -16.06
N GLU A 64 -11.84 -6.35 -15.15
CA GLU A 64 -11.53 -4.91 -15.28
C GLU A 64 -11.17 -4.26 -13.96
N ILE A 65 -10.42 -3.17 -14.06
CA ILE A 65 -10.08 -2.28 -12.95
C ILE A 65 -10.75 -0.94 -13.21
N GLN A 66 -11.46 -0.41 -12.23
CA GLN A 66 -12.06 0.91 -12.29
C GLN A 66 -11.45 1.81 -11.20
N LEU A 67 -11.14 3.04 -11.56
CA LEU A 67 -10.73 4.09 -10.63
C LEU A 67 -11.70 5.27 -10.76
N ASP A 68 -12.36 5.67 -9.67
CA ASP A 68 -13.50 6.63 -9.69
C ASP A 68 -14.59 6.25 -10.69
N GLY A 69 -14.92 4.98 -10.80
CA GLY A 69 -15.92 4.48 -11.74
C GLY A 69 -15.49 4.50 -13.22
N LYS A 70 -14.24 4.87 -13.52
CA LYS A 70 -13.68 4.83 -14.88
C LYS A 70 -12.83 3.60 -15.06
N THR A 71 -13.10 2.82 -16.11
CA THR A 71 -12.26 1.66 -16.45
C THR A 71 -10.86 2.12 -16.83
N MET A 72 -9.86 1.56 -16.16
CA MET A 72 -8.45 1.85 -16.33
C MET A 72 -7.72 0.64 -16.88
N LEU A 73 -6.76 0.89 -17.77
CA LEU A 73 -5.87 -0.14 -18.29
C LEU A 73 -4.42 0.26 -17.95
N PHE A 74 -3.85 -0.36 -16.94
CA PHE A 74 -2.46 -0.13 -16.54
C PHE A 74 -1.55 -1.08 -17.33
N ARG A 75 -0.95 -0.61 -18.42
CA ARG A 75 -0.03 -1.39 -19.26
C ARG A 75 1.38 -1.42 -18.70
N THR A 76 1.72 -0.40 -17.91
CA THR A 76 3.02 -0.21 -17.28
C THR A 76 2.86 0.29 -15.85
N PRO A 77 3.88 0.13 -15.00
CA PRO A 77 3.86 0.73 -13.66
C PRO A 77 3.68 2.26 -13.68
N ARG A 78 4.15 2.91 -14.73
CA ARG A 78 3.96 4.35 -14.92
C ARG A 78 2.49 4.73 -15.07
N ASP A 79 1.70 3.94 -15.80
CA ASP A 79 0.27 4.20 -15.97
C ASP A 79 -0.46 4.12 -14.63
N ALA A 80 -0.09 3.16 -13.77
CA ALA A 80 -0.66 3.04 -12.43
C ALA A 80 -0.29 4.25 -11.56
N MET A 81 0.98 4.68 -11.58
CA MET A 81 1.45 5.86 -10.86
C MET A 81 0.76 7.15 -11.34
N GLU A 82 0.62 7.34 -12.64
CA GLU A 82 -0.11 8.47 -13.22
C GLU A 82 -1.60 8.45 -12.84
N GLY A 83 -2.19 7.26 -12.64
CA GLY A 83 -3.52 7.06 -12.05
C GLY A 83 -3.59 7.33 -10.54
N GLY A 84 -2.46 7.55 -9.88
CA GLY A 84 -2.38 7.78 -8.43
C GLY A 84 -2.28 6.50 -7.59
N ILE A 85 -1.95 5.35 -8.20
CA ILE A 85 -1.69 4.10 -7.49
C ILE A 85 -0.18 3.93 -7.31
N HIS A 86 0.29 4.00 -6.08
CA HIS A 86 1.70 3.81 -5.75
C HIS A 86 1.89 2.56 -4.90
N THR A 87 3.02 1.87 -5.08
CA THR A 87 3.32 0.64 -4.35
C THR A 87 4.66 0.76 -3.64
N VAL A 88 4.66 0.48 -2.36
CA VAL A 88 5.86 0.26 -1.55
C VAL A 88 6.02 -1.24 -1.40
N PHE A 89 6.95 -1.80 -2.18
CA PHE A 89 7.29 -3.21 -2.13
C PHE A 89 8.19 -3.52 -0.93
N GLN A 90 8.32 -4.78 -0.59
CA GLN A 90 9.22 -5.26 0.46
C GLN A 90 10.67 -4.81 0.20
N GLU A 91 11.12 -4.80 -1.05
CA GLU A 91 12.35 -4.14 -1.47
C GLU A 91 12.04 -2.66 -1.75
N LEU A 92 12.56 -1.76 -0.91
CA LEU A 92 12.14 -0.36 -0.83
C LEU A 92 12.48 0.51 -2.06
N SER A 93 13.22 -0.01 -3.03
CA SER A 93 13.66 0.72 -4.23
C SER A 93 14.30 2.08 -3.91
N LEU A 94 15.10 2.14 -2.84
CA LEU A 94 15.88 3.29 -2.43
C LEU A 94 17.33 3.17 -2.89
N CYS A 95 17.93 4.29 -3.30
CA CYS A 95 19.33 4.37 -3.67
C CYS A 95 20.19 4.68 -2.44
N ASP A 96 20.91 3.70 -1.92
CA ASP A 96 21.70 3.79 -0.69
C ASP A 96 22.80 4.86 -0.70
N ASN A 97 23.35 5.16 -1.86
CA ASN A 97 24.43 6.15 -2.08
C ASN A 97 23.93 7.59 -2.27
N LEU A 98 22.64 7.78 -2.48
CA LEU A 98 22.01 9.10 -2.57
C LEU A 98 21.55 9.58 -1.18
N ASP A 99 21.40 10.90 -1.05
CA ASP A 99 20.81 11.49 0.14
C ASP A 99 19.27 11.32 0.18
N VAL A 100 18.67 11.62 1.31
CA VAL A 100 17.21 11.50 1.54
C VAL A 100 16.44 12.38 0.54
N ALA A 101 16.85 13.63 0.34
CA ALA A 101 16.17 14.51 -0.58
C ALA A 101 16.25 14.00 -2.03
N ALA A 102 17.42 13.54 -2.46
CA ALA A 102 17.61 12.99 -3.80
C ALA A 102 16.76 11.71 -4.00
N ASN A 103 16.63 10.84 -2.99
CA ASN A 103 15.76 9.66 -3.07
C ASN A 103 14.27 10.04 -3.19
N LEU A 104 13.81 11.04 -2.42
CA LEU A 104 12.42 11.51 -2.50
C LEU A 104 12.06 12.04 -3.89
N PHE A 105 13.00 12.68 -4.57
CA PHE A 105 12.77 13.30 -5.87
C PHE A 105 13.26 12.46 -7.06
N LEU A 106 13.79 11.26 -6.82
CA LEU A 106 14.33 10.41 -7.87
C LEU A 106 13.26 10.06 -8.92
N GLY A 107 13.51 10.47 -10.17
CA GLY A 107 12.59 10.32 -11.30
C GLY A 107 11.59 11.47 -11.48
N SER A 108 11.62 12.48 -10.58
CA SER A 108 10.77 13.68 -10.62
C SER A 108 11.50 14.86 -9.99
N GLU A 109 12.76 15.01 -10.37
CA GLU A 109 13.66 16.03 -9.88
C GLU A 109 13.13 17.44 -10.22
N LEU A 110 13.33 18.38 -9.29
CA LEU A 110 12.97 19.77 -9.52
C LEU A 110 14.07 20.46 -10.30
N GLU A 111 13.69 21.11 -11.39
CA GLU A 111 14.61 21.84 -12.26
C GLU A 111 14.48 23.36 -12.07
N LYS A 112 15.61 24.05 -12.19
CA LYS A 112 15.69 25.49 -12.37
C LYS A 112 16.48 25.81 -13.63
N LYS A 113 16.14 26.89 -14.29
CA LYS A 113 16.91 27.39 -15.46
C LYS A 113 18.05 28.25 -14.97
N VAL A 114 19.29 27.83 -15.24
CA VAL A 114 20.50 28.64 -15.05
C VAL A 114 20.69 29.51 -16.29
N PHE A 115 20.83 30.82 -16.09
CA PHE A 115 20.88 31.84 -17.18
C PHE A 115 19.70 31.77 -18.16
N ASN A 116 18.51 31.27 -17.72
CA ASN A 116 17.33 31.04 -18.55
C ASN A 116 17.53 30.07 -19.75
N LEU A 117 18.65 29.35 -19.81
CA LEU A 117 19.02 28.51 -20.96
C LEU A 117 19.26 27.04 -20.60
N VAL A 118 19.90 26.77 -19.48
CA VAL A 118 20.31 25.39 -19.13
C VAL A 118 19.47 24.88 -17.98
N PRO A 119 18.75 23.73 -18.14
CA PRO A 119 18.07 23.07 -17.03
C PRO A 119 19.13 22.52 -16.05
N TRP A 120 18.95 22.81 -14.77
CA TRP A 120 19.80 22.32 -13.69
C TRP A 120 18.95 21.87 -12.51
N PHE A 121 19.34 20.83 -11.80
CA PHE A 121 18.59 20.37 -10.64
C PHE A 121 18.60 21.42 -9.52
N ASP A 122 17.42 21.71 -8.98
CA ASP A 122 17.27 22.63 -7.84
C ASP A 122 17.37 21.87 -6.51
N HIS A 123 18.59 21.48 -6.16
CA HIS A 123 18.87 20.77 -4.91
C HIS A 123 18.43 21.52 -3.67
N PHE A 124 18.48 22.86 -3.69
CA PHE A 124 18.04 23.65 -2.54
C PHE A 124 16.53 23.51 -2.30
N ARG A 125 15.74 23.68 -3.35
CA ARG A 125 14.29 23.53 -3.31
C ARG A 125 13.89 22.10 -2.99
N MET A 126 14.56 21.10 -3.57
CA MET A 126 14.33 19.68 -3.25
C MET A 126 14.55 19.39 -1.77
N ARG A 127 15.62 19.90 -1.15
CA ARG A 127 15.87 19.72 0.29
C ARG A 127 14.85 20.44 1.17
N GLN A 128 14.42 21.62 0.78
CA GLN A 128 13.39 22.37 1.49
C GLN A 128 12.05 21.63 1.46
N GLU A 129 11.60 21.22 0.28
CA GLU A 129 10.35 20.45 0.13
C GLU A 129 10.43 19.09 0.81
N ALA A 130 11.58 18.39 0.74
CA ALA A 130 11.80 17.14 1.48
C ALA A 130 11.65 17.33 3.00
N THR A 131 12.25 18.39 3.55
CA THR A 131 12.17 18.71 4.99
C THR A 131 10.72 18.96 5.40
N THR A 132 10.00 19.77 4.62
CA THR A 132 8.58 20.07 4.88
C THR A 132 7.73 18.81 4.85
N LEU A 133 7.87 17.97 3.80
CA LEU A 133 7.12 16.73 3.65
C LEU A 133 7.35 15.77 4.84
N LEU A 134 8.61 15.53 5.20
CA LEU A 134 8.93 14.62 6.31
C LEU A 134 8.41 15.15 7.66
N HIS A 135 8.49 16.47 7.88
CA HIS A 135 7.90 17.11 9.04
C HIS A 135 6.36 16.92 9.07
N ASP A 136 5.68 17.20 7.96
CA ASP A 136 4.23 17.08 7.85
C ASP A 136 3.74 15.64 8.06
N LEU A 137 4.56 14.66 7.68
CA LEU A 137 4.30 13.23 7.90
C LEU A 137 4.75 12.74 9.28
N ALA A 138 5.31 13.60 10.12
CA ALA A 138 5.91 13.25 11.42
C ALA A 138 7.00 12.14 11.29
N VAL A 139 7.74 12.13 10.19
CA VAL A 139 8.82 11.18 9.93
C VAL A 139 10.11 11.69 10.53
N ASP A 140 10.65 10.95 11.49
CA ASP A 140 11.85 11.30 12.26
C ASP A 140 13.13 10.98 11.47
N ILE A 141 13.47 11.83 10.50
CA ILE A 141 14.75 11.85 9.77
C ILE A 141 15.39 13.22 10.01
N PRO A 142 16.45 13.31 10.84
CA PRO A 142 16.97 14.60 11.32
C PRO A 142 17.56 15.50 10.22
N ARG A 143 18.08 14.90 9.16
CA ARG A 143 18.78 15.62 8.09
C ARG A 143 18.49 15.00 6.73
N VAL A 144 17.97 15.79 5.81
CA VAL A 144 17.61 15.35 4.44
C VAL A 144 18.82 15.21 3.49
N ASP A 145 19.98 15.71 3.88
CA ASP A 145 21.27 15.56 3.19
C ASP A 145 22.06 14.31 3.64
N ARG A 146 21.51 13.54 4.59
CA ARG A 146 22.08 12.27 5.04
C ARG A 146 21.89 11.18 3.97
N ARG A 147 22.88 10.32 3.78
CA ARG A 147 22.78 9.19 2.85
C ARG A 147 21.80 8.13 3.36
N VAL A 148 21.05 7.52 2.47
CA VAL A 148 20.04 6.50 2.82
C VAL A 148 20.67 5.29 3.49
N ARG A 149 21.87 4.88 3.10
CA ARG A 149 22.60 3.78 3.75
C ARG A 149 22.84 3.97 5.27
N ASP A 150 22.83 5.23 5.74
CA ASP A 150 23.07 5.57 7.15
C ASP A 150 21.77 5.66 7.95
N LEU A 151 20.62 5.38 7.34
CA LEU A 151 19.32 5.35 7.99
C LEU A 151 19.03 3.99 8.62
N SER A 152 18.26 3.98 9.71
CA SER A 152 17.71 2.74 10.26
C SER A 152 16.67 2.11 9.31
N GLY A 153 16.37 0.82 9.47
CA GLY A 153 15.34 0.14 8.67
C GLY A 153 13.99 0.86 8.70
N GLY A 154 13.53 1.27 9.88
CA GLY A 154 12.28 2.03 10.02
C GLY A 154 12.32 3.41 9.35
N GLN A 155 13.47 4.11 9.38
CA GLN A 155 13.63 5.37 8.66
C GLN A 155 13.62 5.17 7.14
N ARG A 156 14.25 4.10 6.64
CA ARG A 156 14.18 3.73 5.21
C ARG A 156 12.75 3.42 4.78
N GLN A 157 12.02 2.66 5.60
CA GLN A 157 10.61 2.35 5.35
C GLN A 157 9.76 3.62 5.29
N ALA A 158 9.89 4.49 6.30
CA ALA A 158 9.17 5.76 6.34
C ALA A 158 9.53 6.68 5.14
N LEU A 159 10.80 6.68 4.72
CA LEU A 159 11.26 7.40 3.52
C LEU A 159 10.59 6.87 2.24
N ALA A 160 10.51 5.54 2.07
CA ALA A 160 9.86 4.92 0.91
C ALA A 160 8.37 5.25 0.84
N ILE A 161 7.68 5.22 2.00
CA ILE A 161 6.29 5.64 2.12
C ILE A 161 6.15 7.14 1.80
N SER A 162 7.03 7.99 2.34
CA SER A 162 7.01 9.43 2.08
C SER A 162 7.22 9.76 0.59
N LYS A 163 8.08 9.00 -0.10
CA LYS A 163 8.28 9.13 -1.54
C LYS A 163 6.98 8.88 -2.29
N ALA A 164 6.29 7.78 -2.01
CA ALA A 164 5.02 7.45 -2.63
C ALA A 164 3.97 8.56 -2.37
N VAL A 165 3.84 9.03 -1.13
CA VAL A 165 2.88 10.10 -0.76
C VAL A 165 3.18 11.41 -1.47
N ARG A 166 4.46 11.78 -1.65
CA ARG A 166 4.88 13.00 -2.38
C ARG A 166 4.32 13.04 -3.80
N GLU A 167 4.24 11.90 -4.46
CA GLU A 167 3.76 11.76 -5.83
C GLU A 167 2.23 11.84 -5.96
N LYS A 168 1.53 12.38 -4.95
CA LYS A 168 0.07 12.58 -4.90
C LYS A 168 -0.71 11.26 -5.01
N SER A 169 -0.26 10.26 -4.29
CA SER A 169 -0.97 8.98 -4.20
C SER A 169 -2.42 9.17 -3.77
N ARG A 170 -3.31 8.47 -4.43
CA ARG A 170 -4.71 8.28 -4.04
C ARG A 170 -4.92 6.92 -3.38
N LEU A 171 -4.19 5.94 -3.88
CA LEU A 171 -4.11 4.59 -3.34
C LEU A 171 -2.65 4.21 -3.10
N LEU A 172 -2.33 3.79 -1.90
CA LEU A 172 -1.02 3.29 -1.53
C LEU A 172 -1.11 1.79 -1.22
N ILE A 173 -0.33 1.01 -1.93
CA ILE A 173 -0.19 -0.43 -1.67
C ILE A 173 1.11 -0.63 -0.89
N MET A 174 1.03 -1.30 0.26
CA MET A 174 2.19 -1.61 1.09
C MET A 174 2.34 -3.13 1.23
N ASP A 175 3.44 -3.65 0.72
CA ASP A 175 3.73 -5.08 0.75
C ASP A 175 4.75 -5.38 1.86
N GLU A 176 4.28 -5.99 2.96
CA GLU A 176 5.07 -6.36 4.14
C GLU A 176 5.89 -5.19 4.75
N PRO A 177 5.29 -4.02 5.04
CA PRO A 177 6.05 -2.83 5.39
C PRO A 177 6.75 -2.91 6.76
N THR A 178 6.44 -3.90 7.58
CA THR A 178 6.98 -4.07 8.94
C THR A 178 7.81 -5.35 9.14
N ALA A 179 7.93 -6.20 8.10
CA ALA A 179 8.47 -7.56 8.22
C ALA A 179 9.92 -7.65 8.78
N ALA A 180 10.76 -6.64 8.54
CA ALA A 180 12.15 -6.61 8.96
C ALA A 180 12.45 -5.57 10.07
N LEU A 181 11.41 -5.09 10.75
CA LEU A 181 11.51 -4.00 11.73
C LEU A 181 11.41 -4.49 13.17
N GLY A 182 12.14 -3.85 14.07
CA GLY A 182 11.94 -4.04 15.51
C GLY A 182 10.68 -3.33 16.02
N VAL A 183 10.19 -3.70 17.20
CA VAL A 183 8.92 -3.25 17.77
C VAL A 183 8.74 -1.72 17.73
N ALA A 184 9.74 -0.96 18.17
CA ALA A 184 9.66 0.51 18.18
C ALA A 184 9.60 1.12 16.76
N GLN A 185 10.22 0.47 15.77
CA GLN A 185 10.20 0.91 14.38
C GLN A 185 8.87 0.57 13.72
N THR A 186 8.34 -0.63 13.98
CA THR A 186 7.01 -1.07 13.55
C THR A 186 5.96 -0.06 14.01
N ARG A 187 5.98 0.32 15.31
CA ARG A 187 5.05 1.31 15.84
C ARG A 187 5.03 2.61 15.04
N LYS A 188 6.21 3.17 14.75
CA LYS A 188 6.33 4.41 13.94
C LYS A 188 5.74 4.25 12.54
N VAL A 189 5.88 3.08 11.90
CA VAL A 189 5.28 2.81 10.58
C VAL A 189 3.76 2.71 10.69
N LEU A 190 3.22 2.02 11.71
CA LEU A 190 1.77 1.92 11.92
C LEU A 190 1.16 3.29 12.22
N ASP A 191 1.80 4.12 13.05
CA ASP A 191 1.37 5.50 13.32
C ASP A 191 1.34 6.34 12.02
N LEU A 192 2.34 6.16 11.13
CA LEU A 192 2.35 6.82 9.82
C LEU A 192 1.18 6.35 8.94
N VAL A 193 0.90 5.04 8.89
CA VAL A 193 -0.26 4.49 8.15
C VAL A 193 -1.56 5.11 8.65
N GLN A 194 -1.77 5.18 9.96
CA GLN A 194 -2.95 5.83 10.55
C GLN A 194 -3.04 7.32 10.21
N SER A 195 -1.91 8.04 10.24
CA SER A 195 -1.85 9.45 9.83
C SER A 195 -2.24 9.63 8.35
N LEU A 196 -1.79 8.75 7.46
CA LEU A 196 -2.13 8.80 6.03
C LEU A 196 -3.60 8.52 5.79
N LYS A 197 -4.19 7.57 6.51
CA LYS A 197 -5.62 7.29 6.48
C LYS A 197 -6.45 8.52 6.84
N THR A 198 -6.08 9.26 7.89
CA THR A 198 -6.79 10.50 8.29
C THR A 198 -6.71 11.62 7.25
N ARG A 199 -5.79 11.51 6.29
CA ARG A 199 -5.65 12.41 5.13
C ARG A 199 -6.41 11.92 3.89
N ASN A 200 -7.37 11.01 4.06
CA ASN A 200 -8.18 10.38 3.01
C ASN A 200 -7.39 9.53 2.01
N LEU A 201 -6.15 9.12 2.31
CA LEU A 201 -5.41 8.18 1.48
C LEU A 201 -6.01 6.78 1.63
N ALA A 202 -6.36 6.15 0.51
CA ALA A 202 -6.74 4.75 0.49
C ALA A 202 -5.49 3.86 0.60
N ILE A 203 -5.55 2.78 1.38
CA ILE A 203 -4.39 1.93 1.60
C ILE A 203 -4.77 0.45 1.46
N ILE A 204 -4.00 -0.30 0.65
CA ILE A 204 -3.99 -1.77 0.70
C ILE A 204 -2.76 -2.18 1.49
N TYR A 205 -2.99 -2.84 2.62
CA TYR A 205 -1.94 -3.23 3.56
C TYR A 205 -1.78 -4.75 3.56
N ILE A 206 -0.59 -5.26 3.21
CA ILE A 206 -0.29 -6.68 3.25
C ILE A 206 0.70 -6.94 4.36
N SER A 207 0.37 -7.86 5.24
CA SER A 207 1.25 -8.32 6.30
C SER A 207 0.89 -9.74 6.74
N HIS A 208 1.87 -10.48 7.23
CA HIS A 208 1.64 -11.75 7.94
C HIS A 208 1.46 -11.52 9.45
N ASN A 209 1.71 -10.31 9.95
CA ASN A 209 1.53 -9.97 11.35
C ASN A 209 0.08 -9.52 11.61
N LEU A 210 -0.72 -10.42 12.16
CA LEU A 210 -2.13 -10.15 12.47
C LEU A 210 -2.32 -9.02 13.50
N HIS A 211 -1.32 -8.77 14.37
CA HIS A 211 -1.38 -7.65 15.31
C HIS A 211 -1.37 -6.31 14.57
N ASP A 212 -0.45 -6.14 13.62
CA ASP A 212 -0.36 -4.92 12.81
C ASP A 212 -1.65 -4.70 12.02
N ILE A 213 -2.22 -5.79 11.46
CA ILE A 213 -3.48 -5.76 10.71
C ILE A 213 -4.63 -5.28 11.57
N LEU A 214 -4.83 -5.89 12.75
CA LEU A 214 -5.89 -5.53 13.68
C LEU A 214 -5.77 -4.07 14.17
N GLU A 215 -4.55 -3.54 14.19
CA GLU A 215 -4.30 -2.18 14.62
C GLU A 215 -4.61 -1.12 13.54
N VAL A 216 -4.28 -1.38 12.26
CA VAL A 216 -4.35 -0.33 11.23
C VAL A 216 -5.51 -0.47 10.26
N SER A 217 -6.04 -1.67 10.01
CA SER A 217 -7.04 -1.88 8.97
C SER A 217 -8.47 -1.67 9.46
N ASP A 218 -9.33 -1.30 8.53
CA ASP A 218 -10.78 -1.22 8.74
C ASP A 218 -11.45 -2.53 8.37
N ARG A 219 -10.91 -3.19 7.35
CA ARG A 219 -11.48 -4.37 6.73
C ARG A 219 -10.36 -5.30 6.26
N CYS A 220 -10.61 -6.59 6.36
CA CYS A 220 -9.72 -7.65 5.89
C CYS A 220 -10.35 -8.38 4.72
N VAL A 221 -9.60 -8.54 3.63
CA VAL A 221 -9.97 -9.38 2.48
C VAL A 221 -9.01 -10.56 2.43
N VAL A 222 -9.55 -11.76 2.53
CA VAL A 222 -8.76 -13.00 2.53
C VAL A 222 -8.80 -13.63 1.14
N LEU A 223 -7.62 -13.82 0.55
CA LEU A 223 -7.45 -14.60 -0.67
C LEU A 223 -7.04 -16.03 -0.33
N LYS A 224 -7.61 -17.00 -1.06
CA LYS A 224 -7.26 -18.41 -0.99
C LYS A 224 -7.34 -19.04 -2.38
N ASN A 225 -6.28 -19.73 -2.81
CA ASN A 225 -6.22 -20.38 -4.12
C ASN A 225 -6.64 -19.48 -5.29
N GLY A 226 -6.20 -18.22 -5.26
CA GLY A 226 -6.49 -17.23 -6.30
C GLY A 226 -7.90 -16.65 -6.26
N ARG A 227 -8.71 -16.92 -5.24
CA ARG A 227 -10.08 -16.40 -5.09
C ARG A 227 -10.22 -15.58 -3.81
N LYS A 228 -11.17 -14.65 -3.80
CA LYS A 228 -11.61 -14.01 -2.55
C LYS A 228 -12.43 -15.04 -1.77
N ALA A 229 -11.88 -15.49 -0.64
CA ALA A 229 -12.50 -16.48 0.23
C ALA A 229 -13.45 -15.81 1.23
N ALA A 230 -13.01 -14.69 1.85
CA ALA A 230 -13.79 -14.00 2.84
C ALA A 230 -13.48 -12.50 2.87
N GLU A 231 -14.38 -11.76 3.50
CA GLU A 231 -14.22 -10.35 3.83
C GLU A 231 -14.80 -10.10 5.22
N LEU A 232 -14.02 -9.45 6.08
CA LEU A 232 -14.36 -9.20 7.48
C LEU A 232 -14.11 -7.74 7.84
N THR A 233 -14.93 -7.20 8.74
CA THR A 233 -14.68 -5.91 9.39
C THR A 233 -13.68 -6.12 10.52
N THR A 234 -12.53 -5.45 10.47
CA THR A 234 -11.43 -5.68 11.42
C THR A 234 -11.83 -5.41 12.86
N ARG A 235 -12.67 -4.39 13.10
CA ARG A 235 -13.12 -4.04 14.47
C ARG A 235 -14.01 -5.11 15.14
N GLU A 236 -14.61 -5.97 14.35
CA GLU A 236 -15.52 -7.03 14.81
C GLU A 236 -14.83 -8.39 14.86
N SER A 237 -13.57 -8.47 14.39
CA SER A 237 -12.80 -9.69 14.28
C SER A 237 -11.67 -9.75 15.30
N ASP A 238 -11.33 -10.95 15.72
CA ASP A 238 -10.17 -11.21 16.56
C ASP A 238 -9.08 -12.00 15.80
N LYS A 239 -7.94 -12.20 16.46
CA LYS A 239 -6.80 -12.92 15.87
C LYS A 239 -7.14 -14.38 15.57
N GLU A 240 -7.97 -15.02 16.37
CA GLU A 240 -8.35 -16.43 16.23
C GLU A 240 -9.24 -16.61 15.01
N GLU A 241 -10.22 -15.72 14.84
CA GLU A 241 -11.11 -15.69 13.68
C GLU A 241 -10.33 -15.44 12.38
N LEU A 242 -9.48 -14.41 12.34
CA LEU A 242 -8.64 -14.13 11.16
C LEU A 242 -7.75 -15.32 10.82
N THR A 243 -7.12 -15.95 11.82
CA THR A 243 -6.30 -17.16 11.62
C THR A 243 -7.13 -18.31 11.05
N SER A 244 -8.32 -18.55 11.61
CA SER A 244 -9.23 -19.59 11.13
C SER A 244 -9.60 -19.37 9.67
N VAL A 245 -10.01 -18.15 9.31
CA VAL A 245 -10.42 -17.80 7.94
C VAL A 245 -9.26 -17.90 6.95
N ILE A 246 -8.05 -17.51 7.33
CA ILE A 246 -6.86 -17.68 6.48
C ILE A 246 -6.63 -19.18 6.20
N LEU A 247 -6.73 -20.02 7.23
CA LEU A 247 -6.47 -21.47 7.11
C LEU A 247 -7.58 -22.21 6.37
N THR A 248 -8.84 -21.92 6.66
CA THR A 248 -9.99 -22.66 6.10
C THR A 248 -10.52 -22.02 4.82
N GLY A 249 -10.48 -20.70 4.71
CA GLY A 249 -11.14 -19.92 3.66
C GLY A 249 -12.64 -19.72 3.94
N GLU A 250 -13.13 -20.10 5.11
CA GLU A 250 -14.55 -20.03 5.49
C GLU A 250 -14.71 -19.14 6.72
N LEU A 251 -15.75 -18.30 6.71
CA LEU A 251 -16.18 -17.57 7.91
C LEU A 251 -16.71 -18.58 8.92
N THR A 252 -16.13 -18.61 10.11
CA THR A 252 -16.70 -19.40 11.21
C THR A 252 -18.05 -18.79 11.57
N GLU A 253 -19.14 -19.56 11.51
CA GLU A 253 -20.45 -19.09 11.97
C GLU A 253 -20.31 -18.55 13.40
N ALA A 254 -20.83 -17.32 13.61
CA ALA A 254 -20.75 -16.61 14.87
C ALA A 254 -21.11 -17.54 16.04
N ARG A 255 -20.17 -17.73 16.98
CA ARG A 255 -20.50 -18.43 18.25
C ARG A 255 -21.65 -17.68 18.91
N PRO A 256 -22.78 -18.34 19.24
CA PRO A 256 -23.82 -17.68 19.97
C PRO A 256 -23.24 -17.22 21.31
N ASN A 257 -23.49 -15.96 21.61
CA ASN A 257 -23.10 -15.23 22.80
C ASN A 257 -23.20 -16.10 24.05
N GLN A 258 -22.08 -16.60 24.60
CA GLN A 258 -22.07 -17.18 25.94
C GLN A 258 -22.01 -16.03 26.97
N SER A 259 -23.08 -15.24 27.00
CA SER A 259 -23.39 -14.41 28.15
C SER A 259 -24.48 -15.13 28.94
N THR A 260 -24.07 -16.00 29.87
CA THR A 260 -24.82 -16.28 31.15
C THR A 260 -24.08 -17.36 31.91
N ARG A 261 -23.27 -16.95 32.89
CA ARG A 261 -23.40 -17.48 34.28
C ARG A 261 -22.51 -16.65 35.21
#